data_fb7916cd52bc863b15d8d3ab05bf2bf6
#
_entry.id   fb7916cd52bc863b15d8d3ab05bf2bf6
#
_cell.length_a   1.000
_cell.length_b   1.000
_cell.length_c   1.000
_cell.angle_alpha   90.00
_cell.angle_beta   90.00
_cell.angle_gamma   90.00
#
_symmetry.space_group_name_H-M   'P 1'
#
loop_
_entity.id
_entity.type
_entity.pdbx_description
1 polymer ?
#
loop_
_entity_poly.entity_id
_entity_poly.type
_entity_poly.pdbx_seq_one_letter_code
_entity_poly.pdbx_strand_id
1 'polypeptide(L)'
;MDRKMAFSKSIVEAAWRRSGGKCECGRSTCGHGYRCSKALNWFERGNDKASGGWEAHHKVAVDSGGGDTLSNCEILCIPCHKNTRTYGK
;
A
#
# COMPACT_ATOMS: atom_id res chain seq x y z
N MET A 1 15.49 -3.09 -12.32
CA MET A 1 15.40 -2.87 -11.70
C MET A 1 14.95 -2.54 -10.67
N ASP A 2 14.73 -2.14 -10.38
CA ASP A 2 14.38 -1.75 -9.43
C ASP A 2 13.78 -2.49 -8.42
N ARG A 3 13.77 -3.54 -8.11
CA ARG A 3 13.34 -4.40 -7.13
C ARG A 3 13.75 -4.01 -5.78
N LYS A 4 14.73 -3.20 -5.69
CA LYS A 4 15.15 -2.68 -4.44
C LYS A 4 14.09 -1.91 -3.72
N MET A 5 13.03 -1.52 -4.45
CA MET A 5 11.93 -0.76 -3.89
C MET A 5 10.81 -1.62 -3.38
N ALA A 6 10.97 -2.93 -3.44
CA ALA A 6 9.92 -3.84 -2.98
C ALA A 6 10.19 -4.30 -1.57
N PHE A 7 9.13 -4.39 -0.76
CA PHE A 7 9.25 -4.99 0.57
C PHE A 7 9.45 -6.49 0.44
N SER A 8 10.09 -7.09 1.44
CA SER A 8 10.19 -8.55 1.49
C SER A 8 8.80 -9.16 1.66
N LYS A 9 8.67 -10.42 1.27
CA LYS A 9 7.41 -11.12 1.41
C LYS A 9 6.93 -11.15 2.85
N SER A 10 7.83 -11.37 3.80
CA SER A 10 7.44 -11.44 5.21
C SER A 10 6.90 -10.12 5.73
N ILE A 11 7.47 -9.01 5.28
CA ILE A 11 6.98 -7.68 5.65
C ILE A 11 5.59 -7.44 5.06
N VAL A 12 5.40 -7.81 3.80
CA VAL A 12 4.11 -7.63 3.14
C VAL A 12 3.04 -8.48 3.83
N GLU A 13 3.38 -9.72 4.18
CA GLU A 13 2.43 -10.59 4.88
C GLU A 13 2.06 -10.05 6.25
N ALA A 14 3.02 -9.51 6.97
CA ALA A 14 2.75 -8.93 8.29
C ALA A 14 1.85 -7.70 8.16
N ALA A 15 2.12 -6.85 7.16
CA ALA A 15 1.29 -5.67 6.91
C ALA A 15 -0.12 -6.09 6.50
N TRP A 16 -0.24 -7.12 5.69
CA TRP A 16 -1.54 -7.63 5.26
C TRP A 16 -2.35 -8.11 6.47
N ARG A 17 -1.71 -8.85 7.37
CA ARG A 17 -2.40 -9.31 8.59
C ARG A 17 -2.82 -8.14 9.46
N ARG A 18 -1.97 -7.14 9.58
CA ARG A 18 -2.31 -5.94 10.35
C ARG A 18 -3.50 -5.22 9.73
N SER A 19 -3.56 -5.16 8.41
CA SER A 19 -4.63 -4.46 7.72
C SER A 19 -5.96 -5.22 7.75
N GLY A 20 -5.91 -6.51 8.03
CA GLY A 20 -7.11 -7.36 7.96
C GLY A 20 -7.58 -7.57 6.53
N GLY A 21 -6.69 -7.45 5.56
CA GLY A 21 -7.03 -7.61 4.15
C GLY A 21 -7.80 -6.43 3.59
N LYS A 22 -7.66 -5.26 4.21
CA LYS A 22 -8.40 -4.06 3.80
C LYS A 22 -7.45 -2.89 3.62
N CYS A 23 -7.86 -1.94 2.79
CA CYS A 23 -7.07 -0.73 2.54
C CYS A 23 -6.84 0.04 3.82
N GLU A 24 -5.60 0.45 4.05
CA GLU A 24 -5.22 1.17 5.27
C GLU A 24 -5.18 2.69 5.09
N CYS A 25 -5.57 3.20 3.93
CA CYS A 25 -5.48 4.64 3.65
C CYS A 25 -6.42 5.43 4.55
N GLY A 26 -5.87 6.38 5.29
CA GLY A 26 -6.65 7.30 6.10
C GLY A 26 -6.46 8.74 5.68
N ARG A 27 -5.94 8.96 4.46
CA ARG A 27 -5.58 10.30 4.01
C ARG A 27 -6.79 11.08 3.54
N SER A 28 -6.86 12.35 3.96
CA SER A 28 -7.92 13.22 3.48
C SER A 28 -7.78 13.51 1.99
N THR A 29 -6.57 13.40 1.45
CA THR A 29 -6.33 13.63 0.03
C THR A 29 -6.99 12.60 -0.87
N CYS A 30 -7.41 11.47 -0.31
CA CYS A 30 -8.10 10.44 -1.08
C CYS A 30 -9.61 10.70 -1.16
N GLY A 31 -10.08 11.78 -0.57
CA GLY A 31 -11.49 12.15 -0.65
C GLY A 31 -12.37 11.49 0.39
N HIS A 32 -11.78 10.77 1.33
CA HIS A 32 -12.54 10.21 2.45
C HIS A 32 -11.89 10.67 3.75
N GLY A 33 -12.67 11.00 4.75
CA GLY A 33 -12.18 11.55 6.00
C GLY A 33 -11.88 10.48 7.04
N TYR A 34 -11.83 9.23 6.66
CA TYR A 34 -11.64 8.10 7.56
C TYR A 34 -10.91 6.99 6.81
N ARG A 35 -10.54 5.92 7.52
CA ARG A 35 -9.86 4.81 6.88
C ARG A 35 -10.73 4.25 5.76
N CYS A 36 -10.11 4.01 4.61
CA CYS A 36 -10.78 3.51 3.42
C CYS A 36 -11.46 2.17 3.66
N SER A 37 -10.75 1.24 4.26
CA SER A 37 -11.27 -0.10 4.62
C SER A 37 -11.86 -0.90 3.47
N LYS A 38 -11.51 -0.56 2.23
CA LYS A 38 -11.98 -1.33 1.08
C LYS A 38 -11.43 -2.76 1.17
N ALA A 39 -12.30 -3.74 1.00
CA ALA A 39 -11.88 -5.14 1.04
C ALA A 39 -10.99 -5.46 -0.15
N LEU A 40 -9.88 -6.16 0.12
CA LEU A 40 -8.88 -6.48 -0.89
C LEU A 40 -8.72 -7.99 -0.99
N ASN A 41 -8.14 -8.42 -2.11
CA ASN A 41 -7.90 -9.84 -2.36
C ASN A 41 -6.39 -10.05 -2.44
N TRP A 42 -5.85 -10.91 -1.59
CA TRP A 42 -4.42 -11.19 -1.54
C TRP A 42 -3.83 -11.48 -2.93
N PHE A 43 -4.55 -12.22 -3.75
CA PHE A 43 -4.06 -12.66 -5.05
C PHE A 43 -4.17 -11.59 -6.14
N GLU A 44 -4.71 -10.42 -5.82
CA GLU A 44 -4.90 -9.35 -6.79
C GLU A 44 -3.89 -8.23 -6.63
N ARG A 45 -2.76 -8.51 -6.01
CA ARG A 45 -1.73 -7.50 -5.83
C ARG A 45 -1.26 -6.97 -7.18
N GLY A 46 -1.28 -5.65 -7.33
CA GLY A 46 -0.84 -4.99 -8.55
C GLY A 46 -1.83 -5.01 -9.68
N ASN A 47 -3.00 -5.62 -9.48
CA ASN A 47 -4.00 -5.71 -10.54
C ASN A 47 -4.97 -4.54 -10.44
N ASP A 48 -4.73 -3.50 -11.22
CA ASP A 48 -5.54 -2.30 -11.19
C ASP A 48 -6.91 -2.48 -11.84
N LYS A 49 -7.16 -3.62 -12.45
CA LYS A 49 -8.45 -3.92 -13.07
C LYS A 49 -9.36 -4.71 -12.14
N ALA A 50 -8.83 -5.20 -11.04
CA ALA A 50 -9.63 -5.97 -10.09
C ALA A 50 -10.13 -5.05 -8.97
N SER A 51 -11.37 -5.27 -8.54
CA SER A 51 -11.91 -4.46 -7.45
C SER A 51 -11.13 -4.68 -6.14
N GLY A 52 -10.53 -5.86 -5.98
CA GLY A 52 -9.71 -6.15 -4.80
C GLY A 52 -8.22 -5.92 -5.00
N GLY A 53 -7.84 -5.19 -6.04
CA GLY A 53 -6.43 -4.89 -6.33
C GLY A 53 -5.80 -3.99 -5.28
N TRP A 54 -4.52 -4.20 -5.00
CA TRP A 54 -3.84 -3.47 -3.93
C TRP A 54 -2.34 -3.44 -4.19
N GLU A 55 -1.66 -2.62 -3.38
CA GLU A 55 -0.20 -2.59 -3.37
C GLU A 55 0.31 -2.32 -1.97
N ALA A 56 1.56 -2.72 -1.75
CA ALA A 56 2.29 -2.40 -0.53
C ALA A 56 3.06 -1.11 -0.80
N HIS A 57 2.71 -0.06 -0.08
CA HIS A 57 3.20 1.29 -0.33
C HIS A 57 4.21 1.72 0.74
N HIS A 58 5.29 2.36 0.34
CA HIS A 58 6.22 3.00 1.27
C HIS A 58 5.64 4.33 1.70
N LYS A 59 5.31 4.47 2.99
CA LYS A 59 4.77 5.74 3.50
C LYS A 59 5.76 6.87 3.30
N VAL A 60 7.03 6.60 3.61
CA VAL A 60 8.12 7.51 3.29
C VAL A 60 8.80 6.93 2.07
N ALA A 61 8.90 7.72 1.02
CA ALA A 61 9.45 7.25 -0.25
C ALA A 61 10.89 6.77 -0.10
N VAL A 62 11.24 5.76 -0.88
CA VAL A 62 12.61 5.25 -0.90
C VAL A 62 13.59 6.38 -1.22
N ASP A 63 13.24 7.26 -2.15
CA ASP A 63 14.06 8.41 -2.53
C ASP A 63 14.33 9.35 -1.34
N SER A 64 13.44 9.35 -0.37
CA SER A 64 13.56 10.21 0.81
C SER A 64 14.10 9.47 2.02
N GLY A 65 14.68 8.31 1.79
CA GLY A 65 15.27 7.53 2.86
C GLY A 65 14.33 6.54 3.54
N GLY A 66 13.15 6.31 2.96
CA GLY A 66 12.20 5.35 3.54
C GLY A 66 12.73 3.93 3.51
N GLY A 67 12.62 3.24 4.63
CA GLY A 67 13.12 1.89 4.74
C GLY A 67 12.09 0.84 4.40
N ASP A 68 12.57 -0.39 4.23
CA ASP A 68 11.71 -1.55 3.95
C ASP A 68 11.28 -2.20 5.26
N THR A 69 10.63 -1.43 6.11
CA THR A 69 10.20 -1.87 7.43
C THR A 69 8.69 -2.00 7.48
N LEU A 70 8.21 -2.80 8.43
CA LEU A 70 6.76 -2.98 8.60
C LEU A 70 6.06 -1.65 8.89
N SER A 71 6.67 -0.80 9.71
CA SER A 71 6.08 0.49 10.06
C SER A 71 5.96 1.41 8.86
N ASN A 72 6.79 1.22 7.85
CA ASN A 72 6.75 2.03 6.64
C ASN A 72 5.96 1.38 5.51
N CYS A 73 5.40 0.20 5.76
CA CYS A 73 4.63 -0.55 4.77
C CYS A 73 3.15 -0.31 4.99
N GLU A 74 2.46 0.11 3.96
CA GLU A 74 1.03 0.40 4.04
C GLU A 74 0.30 -0.34 2.93
N ILE A 75 -0.77 -1.04 3.27
CA ILE A 75 -1.56 -1.79 2.29
C ILE A 75 -2.64 -0.85 1.76
N LEU A 76 -2.60 -0.56 0.48
CA LEU A 76 -3.52 0.39 -0.15
C LEU A 76 -4.21 -0.24 -1.34
N CYS A 77 -5.51 0.06 -1.50
CA CYS A 77 -6.17 -0.26 -2.75
C CYS A 77 -5.55 0.59 -3.86
N ILE A 78 -5.72 0.17 -5.09
CA ILE A 78 -5.04 0.83 -6.20
C ILE A 78 -5.41 2.33 -6.32
N PRO A 79 -6.70 2.72 -6.23
CA PRO A 79 -7.01 4.15 -6.30
C PRO A 79 -6.33 4.97 -5.21
N CYS A 80 -6.31 4.47 -3.96
CA CYS A 80 -5.65 5.19 -2.89
C CYS A 80 -4.14 5.27 -3.11
N HIS A 81 -3.55 4.18 -3.62
CA HIS A 81 -2.12 4.16 -3.92
C HIS A 81 -1.78 5.24 -4.95
N LYS A 82 -2.59 5.37 -5.99
CA LYS A 82 -2.35 6.37 -7.04
C LYS A 82 -2.52 7.79 -6.52
N ASN A 83 -3.25 7.98 -5.44
CA ASN A 83 -3.46 9.31 -4.86
C ASN A 83 -2.39 9.71 -3.86
N THR A 84 -1.41 8.87 -3.60
CA THR A 84 -0.36 9.23 -2.65
C THR A 84 0.62 10.20 -3.31
N ARG A 85 1.22 11.07 -2.48
CA ARG A 85 2.20 12.02 -2.97
C ARG A 85 3.49 11.33 -3.40
N THR A 86 3.68 10.11 -2.95
CA THR A 86 4.90 9.34 -3.24
C THR A 86 4.68 8.30 -4.33
N TYR A 87 3.51 8.29 -4.96
CA TYR A 87 3.24 7.32 -6.00
C TYR A 87 4.29 7.43 -7.12
N GLY A 88 4.91 6.31 -7.44
CA GLY A 88 5.93 6.28 -8.48
C GLY A 88 7.31 6.73 -8.03
N LYS A 89 7.53 6.94 -6.74
CA LYS A 89 8.81 7.44 -6.24
C LYS A 89 9.61 6.45 -5.42
#